data_640fc0bfd9a680835ba9676a8da8fc2c
#
_entry.id   640fc0bfd9a680835ba9676a8da8fc2c
#
_cell.length_a   1.000
_cell.length_b   1.000
_cell.length_c   1.000
_cell.angle_alpha   90.00
_cell.angle_beta   90.00
_cell.angle_gamma   90.00
#
_symmetry.space_group_name_H-M   'P 1'
#
loop_
_entity.id
_entity.type
_entity.pdbx_description
1 polymer ?
#
loop_
_entity_poly.entity_id
_entity_poly.type
_entity_poly.pdbx_seq_one_letter_code
_entity_poly.pdbx_strand_id
1 'polypeptide(L)'
;MEQKEIRLLTKDDIEVKVKKVLDGKALLLLYKTARVDMAILDEVFGVFNWCNEYKEIKGNMYCGVGVRESADKDFIWKWDCGIESREDEEGNQKKGEASDAFKRACFKVGIGRELYTAPVIYIKAETVADGKNTN
;
A
#
# COMPACT_ATOMS: atom_id res chain seq x y z
N MET A 1 23.92 -11.91 -3.67
CA MET A 1 23.49 -10.51 -3.41
C MET A 1 23.36 -10.30 -1.92
N GLU A 2 23.98 -9.25 -1.43
CA GLU A 2 23.83 -8.88 -0.03
C GLU A 2 22.41 -8.39 0.21
N GLN A 3 21.77 -8.86 1.27
CA GLN A 3 20.42 -8.48 1.60
C GLN A 3 20.37 -7.07 2.16
N LYS A 4 19.59 -6.20 1.52
CA LYS A 4 19.35 -4.87 2.04
C LYS A 4 18.24 -4.93 3.08
N GLU A 5 18.42 -4.18 4.15
CA GLU A 5 17.46 -4.14 5.23
C GLU A 5 16.36 -3.12 4.93
N ILE A 6 15.12 -3.55 5.02
CA ILE A 6 13.96 -2.70 4.83
C ILE A 6 13.43 -2.31 6.21
N ARG A 7 13.39 -1.01 6.48
CA ARG A 7 12.91 -0.53 7.76
C ARG A 7 11.42 -0.79 7.96
N LEU A 8 11.02 -0.84 9.21
CA LEU A 8 9.61 -0.89 9.54
C LEU A 8 8.95 0.48 9.31
N LEU A 9 7.64 0.46 9.16
CA LEU A 9 6.87 1.69 9.06
C LEU A 9 6.88 2.44 10.40
N THR A 10 6.88 3.77 10.29
CA THR A 10 6.73 4.64 11.45
C THR A 10 5.32 5.18 11.50
N LYS A 11 4.96 5.84 12.62
CA LYS A 11 3.65 6.49 12.74
C LYS A 11 3.39 7.52 11.64
N ASP A 12 4.44 8.14 11.12
CA ASP A 12 4.32 9.15 10.07
C ASP A 12 4.04 8.54 8.70
N ASP A 13 4.31 7.25 8.53
CA ASP A 13 4.04 6.50 7.30
C ASP A 13 2.61 5.96 7.26
N ILE A 14 1.94 5.91 8.39
CA ILE A 14 0.65 5.24 8.53
C ILE A 14 -0.47 6.26 8.65
N GLU A 15 -1.51 6.06 7.87
CA GLU A 15 -2.74 6.84 7.96
C GLU A 15 -3.83 5.98 8.59
N VAL A 16 -4.75 6.65 9.28
CA VAL A 16 -5.88 6.02 9.95
C VAL A 16 -7.16 6.49 9.30
N LYS A 17 -8.02 5.54 8.95
CA LYS A 17 -9.30 5.82 8.33
C LYS A 17 -10.39 5.10 9.10
N VAL A 18 -11.52 5.77 9.33
CA VAL A 18 -12.69 5.11 9.89
C VAL A 18 -13.33 4.28 8.78
N LYS A 19 -13.33 2.97 8.94
CA LYS A 19 -13.90 2.05 7.96
C LYS A 19 -15.41 1.96 8.09
N LYS A 20 -15.90 1.85 9.32
CA LYS A 20 -17.33 1.82 9.61
C LYS A 20 -17.59 2.14 11.07
N VAL A 21 -18.80 2.58 11.37
CA VAL A 21 -19.27 2.80 12.74
C VAL A 21 -20.48 1.90 12.99
N LEU A 22 -20.41 1.09 14.04
CA LEU A 22 -21.47 0.19 14.45
C LEU A 22 -21.56 0.17 15.96
N ASP A 23 -22.77 0.29 16.49
CA ASP A 23 -23.06 0.19 17.93
C ASP A 23 -22.17 1.08 18.80
N GLY A 24 -21.93 2.31 18.37
CA GLY A 24 -21.11 3.28 19.09
C GLY A 24 -19.62 3.00 19.05
N LYS A 25 -19.17 2.11 18.17
CA LYS A 25 -17.76 1.79 17.95
C LYS A 25 -17.35 2.10 16.54
N ALA A 26 -16.15 2.63 16.37
CA ALA A 26 -15.56 2.85 15.05
C ALA A 26 -14.48 1.80 14.81
N LEU A 27 -14.57 1.15 13.65
CA LEU A 27 -13.51 0.27 13.17
C LEU A 27 -12.50 1.12 12.41
N LEU A 28 -11.26 1.10 12.87
CA LEU A 28 -10.18 1.86 12.24
C LEU A 28 -9.40 0.98 11.28
N LEU A 29 -9.10 1.55 10.11
CA LEU A 29 -8.24 0.92 9.12
C LEU A 29 -6.91 1.67 9.11
N LEU A 30 -5.83 0.93 9.35
CA LEU A 30 -4.47 1.45 9.22
C LEU A 30 -4.00 1.17 7.80
N TYR A 31 -3.50 2.19 7.12
CA TYR A 31 -3.03 2.02 5.75
C TYR A 31 -1.88 2.97 5.45
N LYS A 32 -1.20 2.70 4.34
CA LYS A 32 -0.16 3.58 3.81
C LYS A 32 -0.49 3.91 2.36
N THR A 33 0.01 5.04 1.89
CA THR A 33 -0.12 5.40 0.48
C THR A 33 1.05 4.82 -0.31
N ALA A 34 0.89 4.77 -1.63
CA ALA A 34 1.98 4.32 -2.51
C ALA A 34 3.22 5.22 -2.40
N ARG A 35 3.04 6.47 -2.01
CA ARG A 35 4.17 7.40 -1.81
C ARG A 35 5.11 6.94 -0.72
N VAL A 36 4.59 6.32 0.32
CA VAL A 36 5.41 5.73 1.40
C VAL A 36 6.26 4.59 0.84
N ASP A 37 5.66 3.74 0.02
CA ASP A 37 6.41 2.65 -0.63
C ASP A 37 7.55 3.20 -1.49
N MET A 38 7.28 4.24 -2.27
CA MET A 38 8.31 4.87 -3.11
C MET A 38 9.43 5.46 -2.27
N ALA A 39 9.08 6.14 -1.18
CA ALA A 39 10.08 6.74 -0.29
C ALA A 39 10.99 5.68 0.32
N ILE A 40 10.44 4.55 0.72
CA ILE A 40 11.22 3.45 1.28
C ILE A 40 12.11 2.81 0.21
N LEU A 41 11.59 2.63 -1.00
CA LEU A 41 12.41 2.14 -2.12
C LEU A 41 13.59 3.08 -2.40
N ASP A 42 13.35 4.38 -2.38
CA ASP A 42 14.42 5.38 -2.56
C ASP A 42 15.47 5.29 -1.45
N GLU A 43 15.02 5.18 -0.19
CA GLU A 43 15.93 5.10 0.95
C GLU A 43 16.80 3.84 0.92
N VAL A 44 16.20 2.70 0.60
CA VAL A 44 16.87 1.40 0.70
C VAL A 44 17.75 1.13 -0.51
N PHE A 45 17.23 1.39 -1.71
CA PHE A 45 17.91 1.01 -2.96
C PHE A 45 18.49 2.20 -3.70
N GLY A 46 17.96 3.40 -3.50
CA GLY A 46 18.32 4.57 -4.29
C GLY A 46 17.38 4.74 -5.48
N VAL A 47 17.18 5.98 -5.89
CA VAL A 47 16.20 6.34 -6.94
C VAL A 47 16.42 5.58 -8.25
N PHE A 48 17.68 5.27 -8.59
CA PHE A 48 18.00 4.60 -9.86
C PHE A 48 18.13 3.09 -9.74
N ASN A 49 17.90 2.54 -8.56
CA ASN A 49 18.03 1.11 -8.32
C ASN A 49 16.72 0.41 -8.02
N TRP A 50 15.62 1.06 -8.33
CA TRP A 50 14.31 0.43 -8.38
C TRP A 50 13.52 0.99 -9.55
N CYS A 51 12.59 0.18 -10.03
CA CYS A 51 11.69 0.59 -11.11
C CYS A 51 10.39 -0.21 -10.99
N ASN A 52 9.41 0.16 -11.77
CA ASN A 52 8.17 -0.58 -11.80
C ASN A 52 7.59 -0.62 -13.21
N GLU A 53 6.82 -1.65 -13.49
CA GLU A 53 6.10 -1.83 -14.74
C GLU A 53 4.68 -2.25 -14.44
N TYR A 54 3.76 -1.92 -15.34
CA TYR A 54 2.39 -2.36 -15.28
C TYR A 54 2.08 -3.22 -16.49
N LYS A 55 1.28 -4.28 -16.28
CA LYS A 55 0.78 -5.14 -17.35
C LYS A 55 -0.68 -5.46 -17.08
N GLU A 56 -1.49 -5.44 -18.12
CA GLU A 56 -2.86 -5.92 -18.04
C GLU A 56 -2.89 -7.34 -18.57
N ILE A 57 -3.36 -8.27 -17.75
CA ILE A 57 -3.48 -9.69 -18.10
C ILE A 57 -4.89 -10.13 -17.76
N LYS A 58 -5.65 -10.55 -18.78
CA LYS A 58 -7.02 -11.03 -18.61
C LYS A 58 -7.92 -10.02 -17.87
N GLY A 59 -7.74 -8.75 -18.16
CA GLY A 59 -8.54 -7.67 -17.54
C GLY A 59 -8.07 -7.24 -16.15
N ASN A 60 -7.01 -7.84 -15.65
CA ASN A 60 -6.46 -7.48 -14.34
C ASN A 60 -5.15 -6.71 -14.48
N MET A 61 -4.97 -5.73 -13.60
CA MET A 61 -3.77 -4.91 -13.60
C MET A 61 -2.70 -5.51 -12.70
N TYR A 62 -1.58 -5.88 -13.30
CA TYR A 62 -0.41 -6.37 -12.57
C TYR A 62 0.65 -5.28 -12.51
N CYS A 63 1.34 -5.21 -11.39
CA CYS A 63 2.51 -4.36 -11.22
C CYS A 63 3.71 -5.21 -10.85
N GLY A 64 4.81 -4.99 -11.55
CA GLY A 64 6.10 -5.52 -11.17
C GLY A 64 6.94 -4.41 -10.57
N VAL A 65 7.58 -4.68 -9.45
CA VAL A 65 8.58 -3.79 -8.86
C VAL A 65 9.92 -4.49 -8.97
N GLY A 66 10.84 -3.85 -9.66
CA GLY A 66 12.20 -4.34 -9.81
C GLY A 66 13.14 -3.60 -8.88
N VAL A 67 13.99 -4.32 -8.18
CA VAL A 67 15.00 -3.73 -7.29
C VAL A 67 16.35 -4.36 -7.60
N ARG A 68 17.38 -3.58 -7.40
CA ARG A 68 18.76 -4.06 -7.57
C ARG A 68 19.66 -3.40 -6.53
N GLU A 69 20.75 -4.06 -6.23
CA GLU A 69 21.72 -3.59 -5.24
C GLU A 69 22.53 -2.40 -5.75
N SER A 70 22.89 -2.42 -7.02
CA SER A 70 23.69 -1.38 -7.65
C SER A 70 23.46 -1.39 -9.17
N ALA A 71 23.96 -0.36 -9.86
CA ALA A 71 23.72 -0.17 -11.28
C ALA A 71 24.28 -1.30 -12.17
N ASP A 72 25.26 -2.04 -11.69
CA ASP A 72 25.87 -3.15 -12.43
C ASP A 72 25.17 -4.49 -12.22
N LYS A 73 24.11 -4.51 -11.42
CA LYS A 73 23.34 -5.73 -11.14
C LYS A 73 22.02 -5.72 -11.90
N ASP A 74 21.51 -6.91 -12.16
CA ASP A 74 20.19 -7.06 -12.75
C ASP A 74 19.11 -6.77 -11.74
N PHE A 75 17.96 -6.28 -12.21
CA PHE A 75 16.81 -6.10 -11.35
C PHE A 75 16.21 -7.45 -10.96
N ILE A 76 15.82 -7.55 -9.70
CA ILE A 76 15.02 -8.66 -9.21
C ILE A 76 13.58 -8.19 -9.16
N TRP A 77 12.68 -8.89 -9.84
CA TRP A 77 11.30 -8.46 -10.00
C TRP A 77 10.36 -9.23 -9.10
N LYS A 78 9.43 -8.48 -8.51
CA LYS A 78 8.31 -9.03 -7.75
C LYS A 78 7.02 -8.50 -8.35
N TRP A 79 6.10 -9.40 -8.67
CA TRP A 79 4.84 -9.07 -9.34
C TRP A 79 3.64 -9.37 -8.47
N ASP A 80 2.63 -8.54 -8.54
CA ASP A 80 1.33 -8.83 -7.94
C ASP A 80 0.22 -8.10 -8.68
N CYS A 81 -0.99 -8.56 -8.43
CA CYS A 81 -2.20 -8.07 -9.07
C CYS A 81 -2.96 -7.12 -8.14
N GLY A 82 -3.45 -6.01 -8.70
CA GLY A 82 -4.30 -5.10 -7.96
C GLY A 82 -5.74 -5.58 -7.92
N ILE A 83 -6.46 -5.10 -6.92
CA ILE A 83 -7.89 -5.36 -6.78
C ILE A 83 -8.64 -4.09 -7.15
N GLU A 84 -9.62 -4.22 -8.05
CA GLU A 84 -10.45 -3.11 -8.46
C GLU A 84 -11.35 -2.68 -7.31
N SER A 85 -11.39 -1.37 -7.04
CA SER A 85 -12.30 -0.82 -6.06
C SER A 85 -13.71 -0.73 -6.67
N ARG A 86 -14.70 -1.30 -5.98
CA ARG A 86 -16.08 -1.28 -6.42
C ARG A 86 -16.86 -0.06 -5.96
N GLU A 87 -16.27 0.71 -5.05
CA GLU A 87 -16.94 1.86 -4.44
C GLU A 87 -16.67 3.17 -5.16
N ASP A 88 -15.66 3.19 -6.02
CA ASP A 88 -15.25 4.39 -6.74
C ASP A 88 -15.93 4.49 -8.11
N GLU A 89 -15.97 5.70 -8.65
CA GLU A 89 -16.38 5.92 -10.02
C GLU A 89 -15.40 5.23 -10.98
N GLU A 90 -15.87 4.92 -12.19
CA GLU A 90 -15.13 4.13 -13.17
C GLU A 90 -13.69 4.59 -13.39
N GLY A 91 -13.44 5.90 -13.49
CA GLY A 91 -12.10 6.43 -13.67
C GLY A 91 -11.20 6.22 -12.44
N ASN A 92 -11.78 6.24 -11.26
CA ASN A 92 -11.04 6.06 -10.01
C ASN A 92 -10.75 4.60 -9.73
N GLN A 93 -11.59 3.68 -10.20
CA GLN A 93 -11.37 2.24 -10.04
C GLN A 93 -10.04 1.82 -10.66
N LYS A 94 -9.75 2.28 -11.87
CA LYS A 94 -8.49 1.95 -12.56
C LYS A 94 -7.27 2.51 -11.86
N LYS A 95 -7.36 3.74 -11.35
CA LYS A 95 -6.26 4.34 -10.58
C LYS A 95 -6.04 3.59 -9.28
N GLY A 96 -7.13 3.21 -8.61
CA GLY A 96 -7.07 2.44 -7.38
C GLY A 96 -6.45 1.06 -7.59
N GLU A 97 -6.81 0.42 -8.70
CA GLU A 97 -6.27 -0.89 -9.07
C GLU A 97 -4.75 -0.83 -9.31
N ALA A 98 -4.28 0.16 -10.04
CA ALA A 98 -2.86 0.33 -10.30
C ALA A 98 -2.08 0.62 -9.03
N SER A 99 -2.60 1.52 -8.19
CA SER A 99 -1.97 1.83 -6.91
C SER A 99 -1.93 0.61 -5.98
N ASP A 100 -3.01 -0.15 -5.94
CA ASP A 100 -3.08 -1.37 -5.14
C ASP A 100 -2.09 -2.42 -5.65
N ALA A 101 -1.98 -2.59 -6.97
CA ALA A 101 -1.02 -3.52 -7.56
C ALA A 101 0.41 -3.16 -7.17
N PHE A 102 0.75 -1.87 -7.20
CA PHE A 102 2.06 -1.39 -6.80
C PHE A 102 2.33 -1.68 -5.32
N LYS A 103 1.39 -1.36 -4.44
CA LYS A 103 1.54 -1.62 -3.01
C LYS A 103 1.70 -3.11 -2.70
N ARG A 104 0.97 -3.97 -3.40
CA ARG A 104 1.09 -5.42 -3.25
C ARG A 104 2.44 -5.94 -3.74
N ALA A 105 2.96 -5.40 -4.84
CA ALA A 105 4.29 -5.75 -5.32
C ALA A 105 5.36 -5.30 -4.32
N CYS A 106 5.22 -4.11 -3.73
CA CYS A 106 6.11 -3.63 -2.69
C CYS A 106 6.05 -4.50 -1.43
N PHE A 107 4.87 -5.01 -1.08
CA PHE A 107 4.73 -5.97 0.01
C PHE A 107 5.59 -7.22 -0.24
N LYS A 108 5.64 -7.69 -1.48
CA LYS A 108 6.49 -8.82 -1.85
C LYS A 108 7.98 -8.50 -1.75
N VAL A 109 8.35 -7.24 -1.95
CA VAL A 109 9.73 -6.77 -1.74
C VAL A 109 10.07 -6.74 -0.25
N GLY A 110 9.08 -6.62 0.61
CA GLY A 110 9.25 -6.61 2.06
C GLY A 110 8.81 -5.33 2.74
N ILE A 111 8.13 -4.44 2.02
CA ILE A 111 7.70 -3.15 2.55
C ILE A 111 6.29 -3.24 3.14
N GLY A 112 6.14 -2.79 4.37
CA GLY A 112 4.83 -2.62 4.98
C GLY A 112 4.12 -3.90 5.38
N ARG A 113 4.83 -5.00 5.52
CA ARG A 113 4.25 -6.29 5.91
C ARG A 113 3.60 -6.26 7.28
N GLU A 114 4.07 -5.40 8.17
CA GLU A 114 3.53 -5.24 9.51
C GLU A 114 2.08 -4.77 9.53
N LEU A 115 1.60 -4.09 8.48
CA LEU A 115 0.19 -3.68 8.41
C LEU A 115 -0.75 -4.86 8.23
N TYR A 116 -0.27 -5.96 7.68
CA TYR A 116 -1.08 -7.16 7.46
C TYR A 116 -1.24 -7.99 8.74
N THR A 117 -0.37 -7.76 9.71
CA THR A 117 -0.42 -8.44 11.01
C THR A 117 -0.88 -7.50 12.13
N ALA A 118 -1.21 -6.26 11.79
CA ALA A 118 -1.68 -5.28 12.78
C ALA A 118 -3.03 -5.73 13.35
N PRO A 119 -3.24 -5.51 14.65
CA PRO A 119 -4.51 -5.88 15.26
C PRO A 119 -5.66 -5.00 14.75
N VAL A 120 -6.87 -5.55 14.80
CA VAL A 120 -8.08 -4.79 14.51
C VAL A 120 -8.30 -3.80 15.64
N ILE A 121 -8.51 -2.55 15.30
CA ILE A 121 -8.67 -1.48 16.29
C ILE A 121 -10.11 -0.97 16.26
N TYR A 122 -10.75 -1.01 17.44
CA TYR A 122 -12.06 -0.40 17.65
C TYR A 122 -11.92 0.70 18.69
N ILE A 123 -12.57 1.83 18.46
CA ILE A 123 -12.64 2.90 19.44
C ILE A 123 -14.11 3.28 19.64
N LYS A 124 -14.40 3.89 20.78
CA LYS A 124 -15.71 4.47 20.99
C LYS A 124 -15.86 5.67 20.06
N ALA A 125 -16.98 5.74 19.36
CA ALA A 125 -17.27 6.82 18.46
C ALA A 125 -18.74 7.15 18.49
N GLU A 126 -19.05 8.43 18.27
CA GLU A 126 -20.41 8.90 18.12
C GLU A 126 -20.59 9.41 16.70
N THR A 127 -21.78 9.16 16.19
CA THR A 127 -22.17 9.78 14.91
C THR A 127 -22.92 11.07 15.22
N VAL A 128 -22.59 12.13 14.50
CA VAL A 128 -23.29 13.39 14.65
C VAL A 128 -24.51 13.43 13.71
N ALA A 129 -25.46 14.32 14.01
CA ALA A 129 -26.72 14.37 13.30
C ALA A 129 -26.57 14.64 11.79
N ASP A 130 -25.48 15.26 11.35
CA ASP A 130 -25.20 15.51 9.94
C ASP A 130 -24.56 14.31 9.21
N GLY A 131 -24.41 13.20 9.90
CA GLY A 131 -23.83 11.99 9.34
C GLY A 131 -22.31 11.94 9.30
N LYS A 132 -21.64 12.94 9.83
CA LYS A 132 -20.16 12.91 9.92
C LYS A 132 -19.70 12.06 11.09
N ASN A 133 -18.68 11.27 10.87
CA ASN A 133 -18.07 10.47 11.93
C ASN A 133 -17.04 11.30 12.69
N THR A 134 -17.00 11.09 13.99
CA THR A 134 -15.98 11.69 14.84
C THR A 134 -15.03 10.60 15.33
N ASN A 135 -13.78 10.93 15.39
CA ASN A 135 -12.74 10.02 15.90
C ASN A 135 -12.57 10.18 17.41
#